data_b9a9b477f22564954c815a061b4b8318
#
_entry.id   b9a9b477f22564954c815a061b4b8318
#
_cell.length_a   1.000
_cell.length_b   1.000
_cell.length_c   1.000
_cell.angle_alpha   90.00
_cell.angle_beta   90.00
_cell.angle_gamma   90.00
#
_symmetry.space_group_name_H-M   'P 1'
#
loop_
_entity.id
_entity.type
_entity.pdbx_description
1 polymer ?
#
loop_
_entity_poly.entity_id
_entity_poly.type
_entity_poly.pdbx_seq_one_letter_code
_entity_poly.pdbx_strand_id
1 'polypeptide(L)'
;RDAKIDPTPYLICEFVAANTWSMALMIGNPTNIYLATAANVSFLGYTAVMLLPTLFAGFASFGMLYLLFRRKLRGELSHSVLEKAPEDPVLVRLGVVHLALCIVLLLFSSYLDLPMWLICFAFFCSLFLLSGAYLLRRGRGLSLLRDAFHAAPWEIVPFILSMFVLVLALDKYGFTRSIGAFLGSAHPVASYGVSSFLAANLINNIPMSVLFSSVVSDLPSAAHTAALYASVIGSNLGAFFTPLGALAGIMWTGMLKNHGVKLGFGRFLRYGAAVSIPALAAALFGLVLAI
;
A
#
# COMPACT_ATOMS: atom_id res chain seq x y z
N ARG A 1 16.23 -17.79 -11.36
CA ARG A 1 17.08 -18.99 -11.29
C ARG A 1 18.10 -19.00 -12.42
N ASP A 2 17.74 -18.55 -13.59
CA ASP A 2 18.59 -18.60 -14.80
C ASP A 2 19.74 -17.62 -14.75
N ALA A 3 19.63 -16.51 -14.02
CA ALA A 3 20.65 -15.47 -13.96
C ALA A 3 21.81 -15.77 -12.98
N LYS A 4 21.80 -16.87 -12.22
CA LYS A 4 22.81 -17.27 -11.21
C LYS A 4 23.20 -16.17 -10.21
N ILE A 5 22.32 -15.21 -9.94
CA ILE A 5 22.52 -14.04 -9.06
C ILE A 5 21.67 -14.19 -7.80
N ASP A 6 22.11 -13.62 -6.67
CA ASP A 6 21.31 -13.49 -5.47
C ASP A 6 20.09 -12.59 -5.77
N PRO A 7 18.85 -13.09 -5.80
CA PRO A 7 17.68 -12.29 -6.13
C PRO A 7 17.26 -11.35 -5.01
N THR A 8 17.80 -11.54 -3.80
CA THR A 8 17.39 -10.82 -2.58
C THR A 8 17.43 -9.30 -2.73
N PRO A 9 18.49 -8.67 -3.30
CA PRO A 9 18.52 -7.22 -3.46
C PRO A 9 17.37 -6.68 -4.32
N TYR A 10 17.10 -7.34 -5.44
CA TYR A 10 16.04 -6.92 -6.39
C TYR A 10 14.65 -7.05 -5.76
N LEU A 11 14.41 -8.18 -5.09
CA LEU A 11 13.14 -8.46 -4.44
C LEU A 11 12.88 -7.49 -3.26
N ILE A 12 13.90 -7.16 -2.48
CA ILE A 12 13.76 -6.15 -1.43
C ILE A 12 13.52 -4.75 -2.03
N CYS A 13 14.23 -4.39 -3.10
CA CYS A 13 14.00 -3.10 -3.79
C CYS A 13 12.58 -3.00 -4.32
N GLU A 14 12.05 -4.06 -4.95
CA GLU A 14 10.67 -4.13 -5.43
C GLU A 14 9.68 -3.94 -4.27
N PHE A 15 9.84 -4.71 -3.19
CA PHE A 15 8.92 -4.67 -2.06
C PHE A 15 8.90 -3.30 -1.35
N VAL A 16 10.07 -2.69 -1.16
CA VAL A 16 10.20 -1.34 -0.61
C VAL A 16 9.57 -0.31 -1.54
N ALA A 17 9.89 -0.38 -2.84
CA ALA A 17 9.36 0.56 -3.82
C ALA A 17 7.82 0.49 -3.89
N ALA A 18 7.24 -0.72 -3.95
CA ALA A 18 5.80 -0.92 -3.98
C ALA A 18 5.10 -0.25 -2.80
N ASN A 19 5.60 -0.42 -1.57
CA ASN A 19 5.00 0.18 -0.37
C ASN A 19 5.29 1.68 -0.24
N THR A 20 6.45 2.16 -0.69
CA THR A 20 6.79 3.58 -0.62
C THR A 20 5.99 4.42 -1.62
N TRP A 21 5.96 4.01 -2.89
CA TRP A 21 5.26 4.76 -3.93
C TRP A 21 3.75 4.63 -3.88
N SER A 22 3.22 3.58 -3.21
CA SER A 22 1.78 3.44 -2.96
C SER A 22 1.20 4.57 -2.10
N MET A 23 2.02 5.30 -1.34
CA MET A 23 1.56 6.45 -0.55
C MET A 23 1.11 7.64 -1.40
N ALA A 24 1.61 7.79 -2.63
CA ALA A 24 1.31 8.95 -3.47
C ALA A 24 -0.18 9.07 -3.81
N LEU A 25 -0.84 7.94 -4.01
CA LEU A 25 -2.24 7.90 -4.41
C LEU A 25 -3.10 7.24 -3.32
N MET A 26 -4.30 7.77 -3.14
CA MET A 26 -5.27 7.22 -2.20
C MET A 26 -5.54 5.74 -2.45
N ILE A 27 -5.64 5.32 -3.72
CA ILE A 27 -5.90 3.93 -4.12
C ILE A 27 -4.66 3.02 -4.08
N GLY A 28 -3.50 3.55 -3.73
CA GLY A 28 -2.25 2.78 -3.72
C GLY A 28 -2.18 1.70 -2.64
N ASN A 29 -2.96 1.88 -1.56
CA ASN A 29 -3.03 0.92 -0.45
C ASN A 29 -4.44 0.95 0.17
N PRO A 30 -5.04 -0.19 0.55
CA PRO A 30 -6.33 -0.21 1.26
C PRO A 30 -6.36 0.68 2.52
N THR A 31 -5.24 0.80 3.22
CA THR A 31 -5.12 1.66 4.42
C THR A 31 -5.25 3.15 4.09
N ASN A 32 -4.72 3.58 2.94
CA ASN A 32 -4.85 4.95 2.46
C ASN A 32 -6.31 5.27 2.15
N ILE A 33 -6.99 4.36 1.41
CA ILE A 33 -8.41 4.49 1.08
C ILE A 33 -9.21 4.64 2.35
N TYR A 34 -9.00 3.74 3.31
CA TYR A 34 -9.77 3.72 4.55
C TYR A 34 -9.59 5.02 5.36
N LEU A 35 -8.36 5.39 5.68
CA LEU A 35 -8.06 6.59 6.48
C LEU A 35 -8.58 7.87 5.79
N ALA A 36 -8.33 8.02 4.51
CA ALA A 36 -8.75 9.21 3.77
C ALA A 36 -10.26 9.30 3.59
N THR A 37 -10.95 8.17 3.33
CA THR A 37 -12.41 8.14 3.17
C THR A 37 -13.10 8.40 4.51
N ALA A 38 -12.61 7.82 5.61
CA ALA A 38 -13.14 8.06 6.96
C ALA A 38 -13.06 9.55 7.36
N ALA A 39 -12.05 10.27 6.87
CA ALA A 39 -11.88 11.71 7.09
C ALA A 39 -12.49 12.60 5.98
N ASN A 40 -13.26 12.03 5.04
CA ASN A 40 -13.86 12.74 3.90
C ASN A 40 -12.84 13.52 3.05
N VAL A 41 -11.61 13.01 2.92
CA VAL A 41 -10.58 13.60 2.07
C VAL A 41 -10.84 13.25 0.61
N SER A 42 -10.83 14.25 -0.26
CA SER A 42 -10.97 14.03 -1.71
C SER A 42 -9.72 13.35 -2.30
N PHE A 43 -9.88 12.62 -3.41
CA PHE A 43 -8.76 11.96 -4.07
C PHE A 43 -7.64 12.95 -4.44
N LEU A 44 -8.01 14.09 -5.04
CA LEU A 44 -7.05 15.12 -5.43
C LEU A 44 -6.40 15.80 -4.22
N GLY A 45 -7.19 16.11 -3.17
CA GLY A 45 -6.70 16.68 -1.92
C GLY A 45 -5.70 15.78 -1.23
N TYR A 46 -5.98 14.47 -1.20
CA TYR A 46 -5.04 13.48 -0.70
C TYR A 46 -3.72 13.49 -1.48
N THR A 47 -3.81 13.40 -2.81
CA THR A 47 -2.62 13.34 -3.67
C THR A 47 -1.78 14.61 -3.57
N ALA A 48 -2.41 15.78 -3.50
CA ALA A 48 -1.72 17.06 -3.37
C ALA A 48 -0.85 17.13 -2.11
N VAL A 49 -1.35 16.63 -0.97
CA VAL A 49 -0.58 16.60 0.28
C VAL A 49 0.46 15.48 0.27
N MET A 50 0.09 14.27 -0.16
CA MET A 50 0.94 13.08 -0.03
C MET A 50 2.06 13.00 -1.06
N LEU A 51 2.02 13.79 -2.13
CA LEU A 51 3.06 13.77 -3.17
C LEU A 51 4.43 14.12 -2.58
N LEU A 52 4.53 15.21 -1.82
CA LEU A 52 5.81 15.66 -1.24
C LEU A 52 6.38 14.67 -0.22
N PRO A 53 5.64 14.19 0.80
CA PRO A 53 6.07 13.11 1.68
C PRO A 53 6.55 11.86 0.94
N THR A 54 5.83 11.46 -0.12
CA THR A 54 6.20 10.30 -0.91
C THR A 54 7.52 10.48 -1.64
N LEU A 55 7.77 11.65 -2.22
CA LEU A 55 9.06 11.96 -2.85
C LEU A 55 10.21 11.89 -1.85
N PHE A 56 10.04 12.48 -0.66
CA PHE A 56 11.05 12.42 0.40
C PHE A 56 11.33 10.98 0.84
N ALA A 57 10.27 10.18 1.07
CA ALA A 57 10.41 8.76 1.38
C ALA A 57 11.09 7.98 0.24
N GLY A 58 10.70 8.26 -1.01
CA GLY A 58 11.23 7.63 -2.21
C GLY A 58 12.74 7.87 -2.36
N PHE A 59 13.20 9.11 -2.23
CA PHE A 59 14.64 9.43 -2.29
C PHE A 59 15.42 8.82 -1.12
N ALA A 60 14.88 8.87 0.10
CA ALA A 60 15.49 8.25 1.26
C ALA A 60 15.61 6.73 1.09
N SER A 61 14.50 6.07 0.67
CA SER A 61 14.48 4.63 0.42
C SER A 61 15.46 4.23 -0.69
N PHE A 62 15.48 4.97 -1.80
CA PHE A 62 16.42 4.73 -2.90
C PHE A 62 17.87 4.85 -2.44
N GLY A 63 18.20 5.93 -1.71
CA GLY A 63 19.55 6.15 -1.19
C GLY A 63 20.00 5.01 -0.27
N MET A 64 19.13 4.59 0.66
CA MET A 64 19.42 3.48 1.59
C MET A 64 19.57 2.14 0.86
N LEU A 65 18.69 1.82 -0.08
CA LEU A 65 18.79 0.61 -0.91
C LEU A 65 20.06 0.60 -1.73
N TYR A 66 20.42 1.75 -2.34
CA TYR A 66 21.67 1.89 -3.07
C TYR A 66 22.90 1.64 -2.17
N LEU A 67 22.95 2.25 -0.98
CA LEU A 67 24.03 2.04 -0.02
C LEU A 67 24.14 0.58 0.41
N LEU A 68 23.01 -0.09 0.68
CA LEU A 68 22.97 -1.48 1.11
C LEU A 68 23.41 -2.45 0.00
N PHE A 69 23.00 -2.20 -1.24
CA PHE A 69 23.12 -3.20 -2.31
C PHE A 69 24.07 -2.81 -3.44
N ARG A 70 24.68 -1.60 -3.45
CA ARG A 70 25.55 -1.12 -4.54
C ARG A 70 26.67 -2.10 -4.94
N ARG A 71 27.21 -2.87 -3.98
CA ARG A 71 28.23 -3.87 -4.27
C ARG A 71 27.68 -5.14 -4.91
N LYS A 72 26.44 -5.52 -4.59
CA LYS A 72 25.75 -6.70 -5.13
C LYS A 72 25.11 -6.43 -6.50
N LEU A 73 24.80 -5.16 -6.80
CA LEU A 73 24.18 -4.74 -8.06
C LEU A 73 25.20 -4.52 -9.19
N ARG A 74 26.50 -4.64 -8.93
CA ARG A 74 27.57 -4.47 -9.93
C ARG A 74 27.84 -5.71 -10.78
N GLY A 75 27.19 -6.83 -10.50
CA GLY A 75 27.32 -8.06 -11.28
C GLY A 75 26.64 -7.92 -12.65
N GLU A 76 27.27 -8.48 -13.69
CA GLU A 76 26.67 -8.56 -15.01
C GLU A 76 25.44 -9.48 -14.95
N LEU A 77 24.29 -8.97 -15.41
CA LEU A 77 23.09 -9.76 -15.60
C LEU A 77 23.31 -10.62 -16.86
N SER A 78 23.35 -11.94 -16.70
CA SER A 78 23.32 -12.84 -17.84
C SER A 78 22.01 -12.63 -18.61
N HIS A 79 22.11 -12.23 -19.87
CA HIS A 79 20.97 -12.04 -20.75
C HIS A 79 20.32 -13.40 -21.13
N SER A 80 19.52 -13.94 -20.23
CA SER A 80 18.52 -14.97 -20.59
C SER A 80 17.14 -14.46 -20.24
N VAL A 81 16.81 -13.27 -20.70
CA VAL A 81 15.43 -12.79 -20.66
C VAL A 81 14.70 -13.43 -21.81
N LEU A 82 14.06 -14.57 -21.52
CA LEU A 82 12.91 -14.97 -22.29
C LEU A 82 11.82 -13.91 -22.01
N GLU A 83 11.80 -12.85 -22.80
CA GLU A 83 10.62 -12.00 -22.92
C GLU A 83 9.49 -12.91 -23.44
N LYS A 84 8.75 -13.53 -22.53
CA LYS A 84 7.45 -14.06 -22.88
C LYS A 84 6.59 -12.84 -23.19
N ALA A 85 6.41 -12.58 -24.47
CA ALA A 85 5.38 -11.65 -24.92
C ALA A 85 4.06 -12.02 -24.22
N PRO A 86 3.26 -11.05 -23.77
CA PRO A 86 1.98 -11.34 -23.13
C PRO A 86 1.16 -12.24 -24.04
N GLU A 87 0.59 -13.30 -23.47
CA GLU A 87 -0.17 -14.33 -24.22
C GLU A 87 -1.33 -13.72 -25.03
N ASP A 88 -1.88 -12.60 -24.56
CA ASP A 88 -2.92 -11.85 -25.27
C ASP A 88 -2.71 -10.33 -25.12
N PRO A 89 -2.10 -9.67 -26.11
CA PRO A 89 -1.83 -8.23 -26.05
C PRO A 89 -3.10 -7.37 -26.04
N VAL A 90 -4.23 -7.89 -26.52
CA VAL A 90 -5.52 -7.17 -26.50
C VAL A 90 -6.04 -7.07 -25.07
N LEU A 91 -6.01 -8.16 -24.31
CA LEU A 91 -6.43 -8.16 -22.90
C LEU A 91 -5.53 -7.25 -22.06
N VAL A 92 -4.21 -7.27 -22.31
CA VAL A 92 -3.29 -6.37 -21.61
C VAL A 92 -3.61 -4.91 -21.90
N ARG A 93 -3.80 -4.56 -23.20
CA ARG A 93 -4.17 -3.20 -23.60
C ARG A 93 -5.50 -2.77 -22.98
N LEU A 94 -6.50 -3.65 -22.99
CA LEU A 94 -7.80 -3.41 -22.38
C LEU A 94 -7.66 -3.10 -20.89
N GLY A 95 -6.88 -3.90 -20.14
CA GLY A 95 -6.62 -3.69 -18.72
C GLY A 95 -5.91 -2.37 -18.44
N VAL A 96 -4.85 -2.05 -19.20
CA VAL A 96 -4.09 -0.80 -19.03
C VAL A 96 -4.96 0.42 -19.32
N VAL A 97 -5.77 0.38 -20.39
CA VAL A 97 -6.69 1.49 -20.72
C VAL A 97 -7.75 1.67 -19.62
N HIS A 98 -8.36 0.57 -19.13
CA HIS A 98 -9.32 0.65 -18.03
C HIS A 98 -8.70 1.22 -16.76
N LEU A 99 -7.49 0.78 -16.41
CA LEU A 99 -6.79 1.30 -15.24
C LEU A 99 -6.51 2.81 -15.38
N ALA A 100 -6.00 3.23 -16.53
CA ALA A 100 -5.70 4.64 -16.79
C ALA A 100 -6.97 5.51 -16.72
N LEU A 101 -8.05 5.08 -17.37
CA LEU A 101 -9.33 5.81 -17.35
C LEU A 101 -9.95 5.83 -15.94
N CYS A 102 -9.85 4.74 -15.20
CA CYS A 102 -10.31 4.68 -13.81
C CYS A 102 -9.57 5.70 -12.94
N ILE A 103 -8.24 5.77 -13.04
CA ILE A 103 -7.42 6.76 -12.29
C ILE A 103 -7.84 8.18 -12.67
N VAL A 104 -7.98 8.46 -13.98
CA VAL A 104 -8.42 9.79 -14.45
C VAL A 104 -9.79 10.14 -13.86
N LEU A 105 -10.75 9.21 -13.90
CA LEU A 105 -12.09 9.49 -13.36
C LEU A 105 -12.08 9.66 -11.84
N LEU A 106 -11.23 8.94 -11.11
CA LEU A 106 -11.05 9.13 -9.68
C LEU A 106 -10.50 10.50 -9.31
N LEU A 107 -9.62 11.10 -10.15
CA LEU A 107 -9.13 12.47 -9.95
C LEU A 107 -10.28 13.48 -9.95
N PHE A 108 -11.29 13.22 -10.77
CA PHE A 108 -12.46 14.10 -10.91
C PHE A 108 -13.66 13.67 -10.05
N SER A 109 -13.55 12.61 -9.25
CA SER A 109 -14.66 12.03 -8.47
C SER A 109 -15.37 13.06 -7.59
N SER A 110 -14.62 13.96 -6.92
CA SER A 110 -15.17 14.99 -6.05
C SER A 110 -15.88 16.12 -6.82
N TYR A 111 -15.50 16.37 -8.06
CA TYR A 111 -16.17 17.38 -8.92
C TYR A 111 -17.44 16.82 -9.56
N LEU A 112 -17.48 15.50 -9.77
CA LEU A 112 -18.62 14.79 -10.36
C LEU A 112 -19.63 14.32 -9.30
N ASP A 113 -19.31 14.52 -8.03
CA ASP A 113 -20.09 14.03 -6.89
C ASP A 113 -20.34 12.50 -6.96
N LEU A 114 -19.37 11.78 -7.51
CA LEU A 114 -19.40 10.32 -7.66
C LEU A 114 -18.56 9.64 -6.57
N PRO A 115 -19.15 8.71 -5.80
CA PRO A 115 -18.39 7.99 -4.80
C PRO A 115 -17.34 7.07 -5.47
N MET A 116 -16.11 7.10 -4.94
CA MET A 116 -14.96 6.38 -5.51
C MET A 116 -15.21 4.87 -5.68
N TRP A 117 -15.94 4.26 -4.73
CA TRP A 117 -16.27 2.83 -4.82
C TRP A 117 -17.12 2.50 -6.06
N LEU A 118 -18.03 3.41 -6.44
CA LEU A 118 -18.89 3.23 -7.62
C LEU A 118 -18.07 3.28 -8.91
N ILE A 119 -17.12 4.22 -8.99
CA ILE A 119 -16.19 4.32 -10.14
C ILE A 119 -15.40 3.02 -10.28
N CYS A 120 -14.74 2.58 -9.20
CA CYS A 120 -13.97 1.33 -9.21
C CYS A 120 -14.82 0.11 -9.59
N PHE A 121 -16.04 0.02 -9.03
CA PHE A 121 -16.96 -1.09 -9.31
C PHE A 121 -17.43 -1.08 -10.77
N ALA A 122 -17.76 0.08 -11.33
CA ALA A 122 -18.16 0.20 -12.72
C ALA A 122 -17.02 -0.21 -13.67
N PHE A 123 -15.79 0.24 -13.41
CA PHE A 123 -14.62 -0.17 -14.20
C PHE A 123 -14.29 -1.65 -14.05
N PHE A 124 -14.44 -2.22 -12.86
CA PHE A 124 -14.31 -3.67 -12.66
C PHE A 124 -15.33 -4.44 -13.49
N CYS A 125 -16.62 -4.07 -13.41
CA CYS A 125 -17.68 -4.73 -14.18
C CYS A 125 -17.46 -4.59 -15.69
N SER A 126 -17.12 -3.38 -16.17
CA SER A 126 -16.89 -3.16 -17.61
C SER A 126 -15.69 -3.94 -18.12
N LEU A 127 -14.56 -3.96 -17.38
CA LEU A 127 -13.40 -4.75 -17.75
C LEU A 127 -13.72 -6.25 -17.79
N PHE A 128 -14.44 -6.74 -16.79
CA PHE A 128 -14.82 -8.16 -16.70
C PHE A 128 -15.73 -8.56 -17.87
N LEU A 129 -16.75 -7.74 -18.18
CA LEU A 129 -17.69 -7.97 -19.28
C LEU A 129 -17.01 -7.90 -20.64
N LEU A 130 -16.19 -6.88 -20.90
CA LEU A 130 -15.50 -6.70 -22.17
C LEU A 130 -14.45 -7.80 -22.40
N SER A 131 -13.72 -8.18 -21.36
CA SER A 131 -12.77 -9.31 -21.44
C SER A 131 -13.50 -10.62 -21.72
N GLY A 132 -14.63 -10.86 -21.05
CA GLY A 132 -15.47 -12.04 -21.29
C GLY A 132 -16.03 -12.09 -22.70
N ALA A 133 -16.58 -10.99 -23.20
CA ALA A 133 -17.09 -10.89 -24.56
C ALA A 133 -15.99 -11.11 -25.60
N TYR A 134 -14.80 -10.57 -25.39
CA TYR A 134 -13.64 -10.78 -26.24
C TYR A 134 -13.20 -12.25 -26.27
N LEU A 135 -13.08 -12.90 -25.11
CA LEU A 135 -12.69 -14.31 -25.00
C LEU A 135 -13.70 -15.23 -25.71
N LEU A 136 -15.00 -15.00 -25.49
CA LEU A 136 -16.07 -15.76 -26.14
C LEU A 136 -16.06 -15.61 -27.67
N ARG A 137 -15.86 -14.38 -28.18
CA ARG A 137 -15.74 -14.13 -29.63
C ARG A 137 -14.54 -14.82 -30.24
N ARG A 138 -13.48 -15.07 -29.50
CA ARG A 138 -12.28 -15.79 -29.91
C ARG A 138 -12.40 -17.31 -29.74
N GLY A 139 -13.55 -17.81 -29.34
CA GLY A 139 -13.77 -19.24 -29.06
C GLY A 139 -12.96 -19.74 -27.85
N ARG A 140 -12.43 -18.83 -27.02
CA ARG A 140 -11.76 -19.18 -25.77
C ARG A 140 -12.79 -19.22 -24.64
N GLY A 141 -12.69 -20.20 -23.76
CA GLY A 141 -13.55 -20.31 -22.59
C GLY A 141 -13.29 -19.18 -21.58
N LEU A 142 -14.17 -19.04 -20.61
CA LEU A 142 -14.06 -18.04 -19.53
C LEU A 142 -13.16 -18.50 -18.36
N SER A 143 -12.34 -19.54 -18.54
CA SER A 143 -11.46 -20.08 -17.50
C SER A 143 -10.54 -19.01 -16.92
N LEU A 144 -9.95 -18.17 -17.78
CA LEU A 144 -9.07 -17.08 -17.36
C LEU A 144 -9.77 -16.11 -16.37
N LEU A 145 -11.01 -15.73 -16.65
CA LEU A 145 -11.77 -14.83 -15.75
C LEU A 145 -12.19 -15.54 -14.47
N ARG A 146 -12.59 -16.79 -14.57
CA ARG A 146 -12.92 -17.60 -13.40
C ARG A 146 -11.69 -17.77 -12.51
N ASP A 147 -10.54 -18.08 -13.10
CA ASP A 147 -9.29 -18.28 -12.35
C ASP A 147 -8.83 -16.97 -11.70
N ALA A 148 -8.94 -15.83 -12.42
CA ALA A 148 -8.67 -14.50 -11.86
C ALA A 148 -9.61 -14.17 -10.68
N PHE A 149 -10.90 -14.50 -10.79
CA PHE A 149 -11.87 -14.28 -9.72
C PHE A 149 -11.57 -15.16 -8.49
N HIS A 150 -11.21 -16.43 -8.69
CA HIS A 150 -10.84 -17.32 -7.59
C HIS A 150 -9.47 -16.99 -6.99
N ALA A 151 -8.54 -16.44 -7.78
CA ALA A 151 -7.25 -15.99 -7.28
C ALA A 151 -7.30 -14.67 -6.48
N ALA A 152 -8.44 -13.96 -6.51
CA ALA A 152 -8.63 -12.78 -5.69
C ALA A 152 -8.58 -13.16 -4.20
N PRO A 153 -7.95 -12.34 -3.34
CA PRO A 153 -7.76 -12.66 -1.92
C PRO A 153 -9.05 -12.40 -1.12
N TRP A 154 -10.05 -13.25 -1.31
CA TRP A 154 -11.38 -13.14 -0.66
C TRP A 154 -11.30 -13.21 0.86
N GLU A 155 -10.25 -13.79 1.42
CA GLU A 155 -9.99 -13.86 2.86
C GLU A 155 -9.82 -12.46 3.49
N ILE A 156 -9.48 -11.46 2.70
CA ILE A 156 -9.39 -10.06 3.17
C ILE A 156 -10.76 -9.54 3.62
N VAL A 157 -11.85 -9.94 2.99
CA VAL A 157 -13.19 -9.43 3.29
C VAL A 157 -13.61 -9.78 4.72
N PRO A 158 -13.70 -11.06 5.14
CA PRO A 158 -14.03 -11.39 6.52
C PRO A 158 -12.99 -10.87 7.52
N PHE A 159 -11.72 -10.78 7.14
CA PHE A 159 -10.67 -10.22 7.98
C PHE A 159 -10.94 -8.73 8.28
N ILE A 160 -11.22 -7.92 7.25
CA ILE A 160 -11.55 -6.49 7.44
C ILE A 160 -12.83 -6.33 8.28
N LEU A 161 -13.89 -7.10 7.98
CA LEU A 161 -15.15 -7.04 8.75
C LEU A 161 -14.92 -7.37 10.22
N SER A 162 -14.13 -8.40 10.52
CA SER A 162 -13.76 -8.76 11.90
C SER A 162 -13.00 -7.64 12.60
N MET A 163 -12.11 -6.96 11.89
CA MET A 163 -11.35 -5.83 12.45
C MET A 163 -12.24 -4.62 12.72
N PHE A 164 -13.23 -4.34 11.88
CA PHE A 164 -14.22 -3.29 12.17
C PHE A 164 -14.97 -3.57 13.48
N VAL A 165 -15.45 -4.80 13.66
CA VAL A 165 -16.16 -5.19 14.89
C VAL A 165 -15.26 -5.04 16.12
N LEU A 166 -13.99 -5.45 16.00
CA LEU A 166 -13.01 -5.32 17.09
C LEU A 166 -12.77 -3.85 17.45
N VAL A 167 -12.54 -2.99 16.46
CA VAL A 167 -12.28 -1.56 16.70
C VAL A 167 -13.51 -0.88 17.29
N LEU A 168 -14.72 -1.19 16.80
CA LEU A 168 -15.97 -0.69 17.40
C LEU A 168 -16.10 -1.09 18.87
N ALA A 169 -15.71 -2.31 19.23
CA ALA A 169 -15.67 -2.76 20.61
C ALA A 169 -14.66 -1.96 21.43
N LEU A 170 -13.43 -1.76 20.92
CA LEU A 170 -12.40 -0.95 21.59
C LEU A 170 -12.83 0.50 21.78
N ASP A 171 -13.49 1.08 20.78
CA ASP A 171 -14.02 2.43 20.84
C ASP A 171 -15.12 2.57 21.90
N LYS A 172 -16.06 1.62 21.94
CA LYS A 172 -17.13 1.56 22.95
C LYS A 172 -16.58 1.53 24.38
N TYR A 173 -15.45 0.89 24.62
CA TYR A 173 -14.80 0.83 25.93
C TYR A 173 -13.83 2.00 26.18
N GLY A 174 -13.77 3.00 25.31
CA GLY A 174 -12.94 4.20 25.46
C GLY A 174 -11.45 4.00 25.22
N PHE A 175 -11.04 2.85 24.66
CA PHE A 175 -9.65 2.54 24.41
C PHE A 175 -9.02 3.48 23.37
N THR A 176 -9.77 3.82 22.31
CA THR A 176 -9.36 4.77 21.26
C THR A 176 -9.09 6.16 21.85
N ARG A 177 -9.94 6.64 22.76
CA ARG A 177 -9.73 7.91 23.49
C ARG A 177 -8.48 7.88 24.36
N SER A 178 -8.22 6.76 25.03
CA SER A 178 -7.02 6.59 25.85
C SER A 178 -5.76 6.67 25.00
N ILE A 179 -5.75 6.06 23.82
CA ILE A 179 -4.64 6.17 22.85
C ILE A 179 -4.51 7.63 22.38
N GLY A 180 -5.60 8.28 21.98
CA GLY A 180 -5.60 9.67 21.54
C GLY A 180 -5.06 10.63 22.62
N ALA A 181 -5.49 10.45 23.88
CA ALA A 181 -4.99 11.22 25.01
C ALA A 181 -3.48 10.99 25.26
N PHE A 182 -3.01 9.76 25.13
CA PHE A 182 -1.58 9.43 25.26
C PHE A 182 -0.73 10.03 24.13
N LEU A 183 -1.20 9.98 22.88
CA LEU A 183 -0.47 10.53 21.73
C LEU A 183 -0.51 12.06 21.70
N GLY A 184 -1.59 12.64 22.21
CA GLY A 184 -1.79 14.08 22.32
C GLY A 184 -1.93 14.79 20.97
N SER A 185 -2.04 16.11 21.02
CA SER A 185 -2.20 16.97 19.84
C SER A 185 -1.04 17.96 19.64
N ALA A 186 -0.03 17.95 20.51
CA ALA A 186 1.07 18.91 20.45
C ALA A 186 2.03 18.66 19.26
N HIS A 187 2.30 17.39 18.96
CA HIS A 187 3.21 16.98 17.87
C HIS A 187 2.57 15.90 16.99
N PRO A 188 1.44 16.19 16.31
CA PRO A 188 0.63 15.17 15.65
C PRO A 188 1.39 14.42 14.56
N VAL A 189 2.26 15.09 13.78
CA VAL A 189 3.05 14.44 12.73
C VAL A 189 3.96 13.37 13.31
N ALA A 190 4.73 13.70 14.35
CA ALA A 190 5.68 12.75 14.94
C ALA A 190 4.97 11.66 15.74
N SER A 191 4.02 12.04 16.62
CA SER A 191 3.33 11.10 17.51
C SER A 191 2.56 10.05 16.70
N TYR A 192 1.73 10.49 15.75
CA TYR A 192 0.87 9.60 14.96
C TYR A 192 1.66 8.85 13.88
N GLY A 193 2.68 9.48 13.29
CA GLY A 193 3.53 8.81 12.29
C GLY A 193 4.34 7.66 12.89
N VAL A 194 4.99 7.90 14.03
CA VAL A 194 5.79 6.86 14.69
C VAL A 194 4.90 5.79 15.30
N SER A 195 3.81 6.17 15.99
CA SER A 195 2.93 5.20 16.63
C SER A 195 2.20 4.31 15.63
N SER A 196 1.72 4.85 14.51
CA SER A 196 1.09 4.07 13.45
C SER A 196 2.10 3.13 12.75
N PHE A 197 3.35 3.58 12.55
CA PHE A 197 4.43 2.73 12.04
C PHE A 197 4.69 1.53 12.95
N LEU A 198 4.77 1.74 14.26
CA LEU A 198 4.95 0.66 15.24
C LEU A 198 3.70 -0.22 15.33
N ALA A 199 2.52 0.38 15.40
CA ALA A 199 1.25 -0.34 15.49
C ALA A 199 1.00 -1.22 14.26
N ALA A 200 1.36 -0.78 13.05
CA ALA A 200 1.28 -1.59 11.84
C ALA A 200 2.06 -2.91 11.97
N ASN A 201 3.17 -2.91 12.71
CA ASN A 201 3.99 -4.10 12.93
C ASN A 201 3.50 -5.00 14.08
N LEU A 202 2.64 -4.48 14.95
CA LEU A 202 2.03 -5.24 16.05
C LEU A 202 0.71 -5.90 15.63
N ILE A 203 -0.15 -5.15 14.93
CA ILE A 203 -1.52 -5.58 14.63
C ILE A 203 -1.81 -5.64 13.12
N ASN A 204 -0.81 -5.48 12.27
CA ASN A 204 -0.92 -5.29 10.82
C ASN A 204 -1.47 -3.90 10.42
N ASN A 205 -1.11 -3.44 9.22
CA ASN A 205 -1.45 -2.08 8.77
C ASN A 205 -2.95 -1.86 8.54
N ILE A 206 -3.73 -2.88 8.15
CA ILE A 206 -5.17 -2.74 7.92
C ILE A 206 -5.91 -2.52 9.26
N PRO A 207 -5.81 -3.41 10.27
CA PRO A 207 -6.38 -3.14 11.59
C PRO A 207 -5.90 -1.83 12.22
N MET A 208 -4.61 -1.52 12.04
CA MET A 208 -4.04 -0.27 12.52
C MET A 208 -4.76 0.93 11.90
N SER A 209 -5.03 0.92 10.59
CA SER A 209 -5.70 2.04 9.94
C SER A 209 -7.13 2.24 10.45
N VAL A 210 -7.85 1.14 10.73
CA VAL A 210 -9.18 1.20 11.33
C VAL A 210 -9.13 1.78 12.74
N LEU A 211 -8.20 1.32 13.57
CA LEU A 211 -8.00 1.85 14.92
C LEU A 211 -7.64 3.33 14.90
N PHE A 212 -6.66 3.72 14.08
CA PHE A 212 -6.17 5.09 14.02
C PHE A 212 -7.19 6.07 13.41
N SER A 213 -8.09 5.62 12.54
CA SER A 213 -9.17 6.49 12.06
C SER A 213 -10.07 6.95 13.21
N SER A 214 -10.41 6.03 14.13
CA SER A 214 -11.18 6.39 15.33
C SER A 214 -10.37 7.26 16.33
N VAL A 215 -9.07 6.96 16.50
CA VAL A 215 -8.20 7.76 17.38
C VAL A 215 -8.03 9.19 16.87
N VAL A 216 -7.91 9.35 15.53
CA VAL A 216 -7.71 10.67 14.89
C VAL A 216 -9.01 11.48 14.87
N SER A 217 -10.18 10.82 14.77
CA SER A 217 -11.48 11.52 14.67
C SER A 217 -11.80 12.41 15.88
N ASP A 218 -11.27 12.07 17.05
CA ASP A 218 -11.49 12.82 18.29
C ASP A 218 -10.54 14.03 18.44
N LEU A 219 -9.61 14.24 17.52
CA LEU A 219 -8.63 15.32 17.60
C LEU A 219 -9.23 16.68 17.18
N PRO A 220 -8.73 17.79 17.76
CA PRO A 220 -9.02 19.12 17.25
C PRO A 220 -8.65 19.26 15.78
N SER A 221 -9.43 20.04 15.01
CA SER A 221 -9.27 20.18 13.57
C SER A 221 -7.83 20.52 13.11
N ALA A 222 -7.13 21.33 13.89
CA ALA A 222 -5.73 21.70 13.60
C ALA A 222 -4.75 20.53 13.67
N ALA A 223 -4.99 19.54 14.54
CA ALA A 223 -4.14 18.36 14.66
C ALA A 223 -4.63 17.18 13.81
N HIS A 224 -5.93 17.14 13.48
CA HIS A 224 -6.59 16.05 12.76
C HIS A 224 -5.93 15.75 11.43
N THR A 225 -5.77 16.76 10.56
CA THR A 225 -5.18 16.60 9.22
C THR A 225 -3.75 16.09 9.29
N ALA A 226 -2.94 16.66 10.17
CA ALA A 226 -1.57 16.25 10.38
C ALA A 226 -1.45 14.79 10.88
N ALA A 227 -2.27 14.43 11.88
CA ALA A 227 -2.32 13.08 12.44
C ALA A 227 -2.79 12.05 11.44
N LEU A 228 -3.79 12.40 10.61
CA LEU A 228 -4.32 11.55 9.56
C LEU A 228 -3.23 11.15 8.54
N TYR A 229 -2.60 12.14 7.92
CA TYR A 229 -1.57 11.89 6.92
C TYR A 229 -0.31 11.24 7.50
N ALA A 230 0.06 11.60 8.74
CA ALA A 230 1.14 10.93 9.46
C ALA A 230 0.83 9.45 9.69
N SER A 231 -0.43 9.11 10.01
CA SER A 231 -0.87 7.72 10.17
C SER A 231 -0.83 6.95 8.86
N VAL A 232 -1.15 7.58 7.73
CA VAL A 232 -0.98 7.00 6.39
C VAL A 232 0.49 6.70 6.11
N ILE A 233 1.38 7.64 6.39
CA ILE A 233 2.83 7.47 6.21
C ILE A 233 3.35 6.29 7.06
N GLY A 234 3.01 6.30 8.35
CA GLY A 234 3.42 5.22 9.26
C GLY A 234 2.92 3.85 8.82
N SER A 235 1.67 3.75 8.35
CA SER A 235 1.07 2.55 7.80
C SER A 235 1.88 1.96 6.64
N ASN A 236 2.20 2.78 5.65
CA ASN A 236 2.87 2.32 4.42
C ASN A 236 4.34 1.99 4.66
N LEU A 237 5.06 2.81 5.42
CA LEU A 237 6.48 2.58 5.70
C LEU A 237 6.69 1.50 6.77
N GLY A 238 5.75 1.34 7.69
CA GLY A 238 5.69 0.20 8.61
C GLY A 238 5.47 -1.13 7.91
N ALA A 239 4.80 -1.13 6.77
CA ALA A 239 4.49 -2.33 6.00
C ALA A 239 5.72 -3.15 5.56
N PHE A 240 6.89 -2.53 5.42
CA PHE A 240 8.14 -3.22 5.07
C PHE A 240 9.21 -3.17 6.17
N PHE A 241 8.88 -2.71 7.37
CA PHE A 241 9.77 -2.80 8.52
C PHE A 241 9.94 -4.26 8.99
N THR A 242 8.81 -4.99 9.14
CA THR A 242 8.81 -6.44 9.35
C THR A 242 7.89 -7.13 8.33
N PRO A 243 8.03 -8.46 8.13
CA PRO A 243 7.09 -9.21 7.28
C PRO A 243 5.63 -9.16 7.76
N LEU A 244 5.42 -8.85 9.04
CA LEU A 244 4.10 -8.79 9.68
C LEU A 244 3.42 -7.44 9.52
N GLY A 245 4.16 -6.40 9.14
CA GLY A 245 3.67 -5.02 9.04
C GLY A 245 2.53 -4.82 8.04
N ALA A 246 2.41 -5.70 7.06
CA ALA A 246 1.30 -5.72 6.12
C ALA A 246 0.97 -7.15 5.69
N LEU A 247 -0.30 -7.38 5.28
CA LEU A 247 -0.71 -8.65 4.67
C LEU A 247 0.13 -8.96 3.41
N ALA A 248 0.45 -7.93 2.63
CA ALA A 248 1.34 -8.04 1.48
C ALA A 248 2.71 -8.63 1.84
N GLY A 249 3.29 -8.28 3.00
CA GLY A 249 4.55 -8.82 3.47
C GLY A 249 4.49 -10.33 3.79
N ILE A 250 3.40 -10.76 4.41
CA ILE A 250 3.14 -12.17 4.71
C ILE A 250 3.00 -12.98 3.41
N MET A 251 2.17 -12.50 2.47
CA MET A 251 1.95 -13.15 1.17
C MET A 251 3.25 -13.18 0.35
N TRP A 252 3.96 -12.08 0.29
CA TRP A 252 5.22 -11.95 -0.45
C TRP A 252 6.30 -12.91 0.09
N THR A 253 6.48 -12.99 1.40
CA THR A 253 7.43 -13.94 2.01
C THR A 253 7.01 -15.39 1.77
N GLY A 254 5.72 -15.68 1.76
CA GLY A 254 5.17 -16.99 1.37
C GLY A 254 5.51 -17.35 -0.08
N MET A 255 5.29 -16.41 -1.02
CA MET A 255 5.63 -16.61 -2.44
C MET A 255 7.14 -16.84 -2.63
N LEU A 256 8.00 -16.07 -1.95
CA LEU A 256 9.45 -16.28 -2.01
C LEU A 256 9.85 -17.69 -1.58
N LYS A 257 9.26 -18.17 -0.50
CA LYS A 257 9.50 -19.53 0.01
C LYS A 257 9.11 -20.60 -1.02
N ASN A 258 7.95 -20.44 -1.66
CA ASN A 258 7.46 -21.36 -2.70
C ASN A 258 8.40 -21.39 -3.93
N HIS A 259 9.07 -20.28 -4.23
CA HIS A 259 10.06 -20.17 -5.30
C HIS A 259 11.50 -20.50 -4.85
N GLY A 260 11.68 -21.01 -3.62
CA GLY A 260 12.97 -21.46 -3.09
C GLY A 260 13.90 -20.31 -2.65
N VAL A 261 13.38 -19.08 -2.52
CA VAL A 261 14.14 -17.95 -1.97
C VAL A 261 13.92 -17.90 -0.46
N LYS A 262 14.95 -18.16 0.32
CA LYS A 262 14.89 -18.17 1.79
C LYS A 262 15.32 -16.81 2.34
N LEU A 263 14.36 -15.95 2.68
CA LEU A 263 14.60 -14.71 3.41
C LEU A 263 14.13 -14.87 4.86
N GLY A 264 15.06 -15.12 5.78
CA GLY A 264 14.74 -15.26 7.20
C GLY A 264 14.30 -13.93 7.83
N PHE A 265 13.43 -14.01 8.87
CA PHE A 265 12.86 -12.86 9.58
C PHE A 265 13.92 -11.80 9.99
N GLY A 266 15.02 -12.23 10.63
CA GLY A 266 16.07 -11.31 11.06
C GLY A 266 16.78 -10.59 9.91
N ARG A 267 16.90 -11.23 8.74
CA ARG A 267 17.47 -10.59 7.54
C ARG A 267 16.49 -9.58 6.95
N PHE A 268 15.20 -9.94 6.89
CA PHE A 268 14.16 -9.02 6.46
C PHE A 268 14.11 -7.79 7.37
N LEU A 269 14.04 -8.00 8.70
CA LEU A 269 14.02 -6.91 9.69
C LEU A 269 15.22 -5.99 9.57
N ARG A 270 16.42 -6.53 9.35
CA ARG A 270 17.64 -5.71 9.18
C ARG A 270 17.54 -4.79 7.95
N TYR A 271 17.09 -5.31 6.81
CA TYR A 271 16.90 -4.51 5.60
C TYR A 271 15.71 -3.55 5.76
N GLY A 272 14.61 -4.04 6.31
CA GLY A 272 13.42 -3.24 6.59
C GLY A 272 13.73 -2.06 7.49
N ALA A 273 14.39 -2.28 8.63
CA ALA A 273 14.76 -1.23 9.57
C ALA A 273 15.72 -0.20 8.93
N ALA A 274 16.74 -0.68 8.22
CA ALA A 274 17.74 0.19 7.59
C ALA A 274 17.11 1.13 6.55
N VAL A 275 16.01 0.75 5.90
CA VAL A 275 15.35 1.57 4.88
C VAL A 275 14.15 2.32 5.45
N SER A 276 13.27 1.65 6.22
CA SER A 276 12.00 2.24 6.65
C SER A 276 12.18 3.37 7.68
N ILE A 277 13.16 3.27 8.58
CA ILE A 277 13.38 4.30 9.60
C ILE A 277 13.82 5.64 8.97
N PRO A 278 14.86 5.69 8.10
CA PRO A 278 15.19 6.93 7.41
C PRO A 278 14.10 7.44 6.48
N ALA A 279 13.37 6.51 5.80
CA ALA A 279 12.26 6.86 4.94
C ALA A 279 11.10 7.48 5.74
N LEU A 280 10.79 6.95 6.94
CA LEU A 280 9.78 7.51 7.84
C LEU A 280 10.16 8.93 8.26
N ALA A 281 11.38 9.13 8.73
CA ALA A 281 11.84 10.47 9.13
C ALA A 281 11.76 11.47 7.97
N ALA A 282 12.19 11.07 6.77
CA ALA A 282 12.13 11.90 5.58
C ALA A 282 10.68 12.20 5.16
N ALA A 283 9.78 11.21 5.18
CA ALA A 283 8.38 11.41 4.84
C ALA A 283 7.66 12.31 5.83
N LEU A 284 7.87 12.13 7.14
CA LEU A 284 7.28 12.99 8.17
C LEU A 284 7.80 14.43 8.06
N PHE A 285 9.07 14.62 7.74
CA PHE A 285 9.62 15.93 7.44
C PHE A 285 8.95 16.53 6.20
N GLY A 286 8.81 15.76 5.12
CA GLY A 286 8.09 16.18 3.92
C GLY A 286 6.62 16.53 4.20
N LEU A 287 5.96 15.85 5.14
CA LEU A 287 4.60 16.17 5.55
C LEU A 287 4.53 17.53 6.27
N VAL A 288 5.49 17.82 7.15
CA VAL A 288 5.56 19.15 7.82
C VAL A 288 5.71 20.29 6.81
N LEU A 289 6.35 20.03 5.67
CA LEU A 289 6.50 21.03 4.61
C LEU A 289 5.26 21.13 3.69
N ALA A 290 4.42 20.07 3.65
CA ALA A 290 3.26 20.00 2.78
C ALA A 290 1.97 20.59 3.41
N ILE A 291 1.92 20.66 4.75
CA ILE A 291 0.78 21.18 5.53
C ILE A 291 1.22 22.42 6.33
#